data_ed0bbe7d7a994480cefd92508512404b
#
_entry.id   ed0bbe7d7a994480cefd92508512404b
#
_cell.length_a   1.000
_cell.length_b   1.000
_cell.length_c   1.000
_cell.angle_alpha   90.00
_cell.angle_beta   90.00
_cell.angle_gamma   90.00
#
_symmetry.space_group_name_H-M   'P 1'
#
loop_
_entity.id
_entity.type
_entity.pdbx_description
1 polymer ?
#
loop_
_entity_poly.entity_id
_entity_poly.type
_entity_poly.pdbx_seq_one_letter_code
_entity_poly.pdbx_strand_id
1 'polypeptide(L)'
;MAKSPNQKLKLLYLYQILLQRTDEEHPITVPQLIGELDLRGIRAERKSVYDDLEALRLFGLDVQSRKGRSPGWFVGRREFELPELKLLVDVVQSSRFITRKKSDALIRKLEGLASSHQARQLQRQVYVSGRVKAMNESIYYNVDKLHTALSARKSITFRYFDYDMHRNKVFRREGRRYAVSPYGLIWNSENYYLVAYDISNQEMRHYRVDKMAEIVVTGLPREGEDRYPDFDVAAYGQKHFGMYSGEEASVTLRCRSHMAGVVWDRFGQDVILVPEDEDHFTVTLPLVLSPQFFGWL
;
A
#
# COMPACT_ATOMS: atom_id res chain seq x y z
N MET A 1 6.48 46.70 25.50
CA MET A 1 7.14 45.41 25.82
C MET A 1 7.70 44.82 24.55
N ALA A 2 8.99 44.53 24.48
CA ALA A 2 9.58 43.86 23.33
C ALA A 2 8.93 42.47 23.18
N LYS A 3 8.35 42.20 22.01
CA LYS A 3 7.81 40.86 21.71
C LYS A 3 8.97 39.86 21.76
N SER A 4 8.84 38.83 22.59
CA SER A 4 9.80 37.71 22.63
C SER A 4 10.03 37.18 21.22
N PRO A 5 11.27 36.88 20.82
CA PRO A 5 11.52 36.28 19.53
C PRO A 5 10.70 34.97 19.39
N ASN A 6 10.22 34.68 18.18
CA ASN A 6 9.44 33.48 17.87
C ASN A 6 8.00 33.39 18.42
N GLN A 7 7.42 34.45 18.97
CA GLN A 7 6.03 34.43 19.47
C GLN A 7 5.01 33.97 18.40
N LYS A 8 5.27 34.25 17.14
CA LYS A 8 4.42 33.75 16.03
C LYS A 8 4.43 32.22 15.88
N LEU A 9 5.49 31.57 16.34
CA LEU A 9 5.63 30.11 16.31
C LEU A 9 5.00 29.41 17.51
N LYS A 10 4.59 30.17 18.54
CA LYS A 10 4.02 29.60 19.77
C LYS A 10 2.85 28.68 19.52
N LEU A 11 1.89 29.14 18.72
CA LEU A 11 0.68 28.36 18.39
C LEU A 11 1.01 27.09 17.60
N LEU A 12 1.96 27.18 16.66
CA LEU A 12 2.41 26.03 15.87
C LEU A 12 3.13 24.99 16.73
N TYR A 13 3.97 25.43 17.68
CA TYR A 13 4.60 24.51 18.60
C TYR A 13 3.61 23.90 19.59
N LEU A 14 2.62 24.64 20.08
CA LEU A 14 1.56 24.09 20.91
C LEU A 14 0.76 23.02 20.16
N TYR A 15 0.39 23.28 18.92
CA TYR A 15 -0.25 22.30 18.02
C TYR A 15 0.60 21.03 17.90
N GLN A 16 1.89 21.18 17.62
CA GLN A 16 2.81 20.05 17.47
C GLN A 16 2.99 19.27 18.79
N ILE A 17 3.15 19.97 19.92
CA ILE A 17 3.31 19.34 21.26
C ILE A 17 2.06 18.52 21.59
N LEU A 18 0.87 19.08 21.40
CA LEU A 18 -0.39 18.39 21.65
C LEU A 18 -0.53 17.14 20.81
N LEU A 19 -0.27 17.22 19.52
CA LEU A 19 -0.33 16.05 18.63
C LEU A 19 0.70 14.98 18.98
N GLN A 20 1.92 15.37 19.32
CA GLN A 20 3.00 14.41 19.55
C GLN A 20 3.02 13.83 20.97
N ARG A 21 2.61 14.60 21.97
CA ARG A 21 2.81 14.25 23.37
C ARG A 21 1.57 13.82 24.10
N THR A 22 0.38 14.00 23.51
CA THR A 22 -0.86 13.76 24.24
C THR A 22 -1.77 12.77 23.52
N ASP A 23 -2.53 12.06 24.31
CA ASP A 23 -3.68 11.26 23.93
C ASP A 23 -4.63 11.18 25.14
N GLU A 24 -5.74 10.48 25.02
CA GLU A 24 -6.73 10.38 26.10
C GLU A 24 -6.13 9.86 27.42
N GLU A 25 -5.17 8.91 27.35
CA GLU A 25 -4.53 8.34 28.55
C GLU A 25 -3.39 9.21 29.09
N HIS A 26 -2.81 10.08 28.25
CA HIS A 26 -1.64 10.91 28.58
C HIS A 26 -1.91 12.40 28.35
N PRO A 27 -2.80 13.01 29.17
CA PRO A 27 -3.02 14.46 29.11
C PRO A 27 -1.80 15.23 29.62
N ILE A 28 -1.59 16.45 29.11
CA ILE A 28 -0.51 17.35 29.50
C ILE A 28 -1.07 18.57 30.25
N THR A 29 -0.42 18.98 31.33
CA THR A 29 -0.82 20.17 32.11
C THR A 29 -0.30 21.47 31.50
N VAL A 30 -0.94 22.61 31.80
CA VAL A 30 -0.48 23.92 31.31
C VAL A 30 0.96 24.25 31.77
N PRO A 31 1.39 23.96 33.02
CA PRO A 31 2.79 24.11 33.37
C PRO A 31 3.76 23.29 32.53
N GLN A 32 3.40 22.05 32.19
CA GLN A 32 4.20 21.22 31.30
C GLN A 32 4.25 21.78 29.87
N LEU A 33 3.12 22.30 29.33
CA LEU A 33 3.10 22.98 28.03
C LEU A 33 4.03 24.20 28.01
N ILE A 34 4.03 25.00 29.10
CA ILE A 34 4.94 26.14 29.24
C ILE A 34 6.40 25.67 29.25
N GLY A 35 6.72 24.61 29.98
CA GLY A 35 8.06 24.02 29.97
C GLY A 35 8.51 23.52 28.59
N GLU A 36 7.62 22.89 27.85
CA GLU A 36 7.88 22.44 26.48
C GLU A 36 8.10 23.61 25.49
N LEU A 37 7.43 24.75 25.72
CA LEU A 37 7.64 25.98 24.95
C LEU A 37 8.96 26.64 25.33
N ASP A 38 9.31 26.66 26.59
CA ASP A 38 10.59 27.21 27.07
C ASP A 38 11.80 26.47 26.51
N LEU A 39 11.72 25.14 26.38
CA LEU A 39 12.75 24.32 25.72
C LEU A 39 12.96 24.71 24.25
N ARG A 40 11.97 25.37 23.64
CA ARG A 40 12.01 25.87 22.24
C ARG A 40 12.29 27.38 22.18
N GLY A 41 12.69 27.98 23.30
CA GLY A 41 13.00 29.41 23.41
C GLY A 41 11.78 30.33 23.38
N ILE A 42 10.59 29.81 23.69
CA ILE A 42 9.35 30.59 23.69
C ILE A 42 8.81 30.73 25.10
N ARG A 43 8.87 31.95 25.64
CA ARG A 43 8.24 32.27 26.92
C ARG A 43 6.74 32.44 26.73
N ALA A 44 5.95 31.79 27.59
CA ALA A 44 4.50 31.85 27.55
C ALA A 44 3.94 32.01 28.99
N GLU A 45 2.93 32.83 29.12
CA GLU A 45 2.16 32.98 30.33
C GLU A 45 0.96 32.03 30.34
N ARG A 46 0.56 31.59 31.54
CA ARG A 46 -0.54 30.63 31.71
C ARG A 46 -1.82 31.07 31.02
N LYS A 47 -2.24 32.33 31.14
CA LYS A 47 -3.45 32.86 30.50
C LYS A 47 -3.35 32.77 28.99
N SER A 48 -2.22 33.17 28.43
CA SER A 48 -1.98 33.13 26.98
C SER A 48 -2.00 31.70 26.40
N VAL A 49 -1.60 30.69 27.21
CA VAL A 49 -1.69 29.28 26.78
C VAL A 49 -3.14 28.81 26.71
N TYR A 50 -4.01 29.23 27.65
CA TYR A 50 -5.44 28.93 27.55
C TYR A 50 -6.10 29.54 26.30
N ASP A 51 -5.77 30.81 26.00
CA ASP A 51 -6.27 31.48 24.81
C ASP A 51 -5.82 30.76 23.52
N ASP A 52 -4.56 30.29 23.49
CA ASP A 52 -4.03 29.50 22.37
C ASP A 52 -4.71 28.13 22.24
N LEU A 53 -4.99 27.44 23.35
CA LEU A 53 -5.71 26.17 23.32
C LEU A 53 -7.13 26.33 22.74
N GLU A 54 -7.79 27.44 23.07
CA GLU A 54 -9.09 27.76 22.51
C GLU A 54 -9.00 28.13 21.02
N ALA A 55 -7.95 28.86 20.62
CA ALA A 55 -7.69 29.15 19.22
C ALA A 55 -7.44 27.86 18.39
N LEU A 56 -6.75 26.88 18.97
CA LEU A 56 -6.54 25.58 18.32
C LEU A 56 -7.84 24.78 18.18
N ARG A 57 -8.75 24.87 19.14
CA ARG A 57 -10.12 24.30 19.00
C ARG A 57 -10.90 24.94 17.87
N LEU A 58 -10.88 26.27 17.80
CA LEU A 58 -11.54 27.00 16.71
C LEU A 58 -10.93 26.68 15.35
N PHE A 59 -9.61 26.40 15.31
CA PHE A 59 -8.92 25.94 14.10
C PHE A 59 -9.35 24.53 13.65
N GLY A 60 -9.99 23.74 14.55
CA GLY A 60 -10.48 22.40 14.27
C GLY A 60 -9.69 21.26 14.91
N LEU A 61 -8.70 21.56 15.77
CA LEU A 61 -8.03 20.54 16.56
C LEU A 61 -8.91 20.16 17.75
N ASP A 62 -9.24 18.87 17.89
CA ASP A 62 -10.07 18.37 18.99
C ASP A 62 -9.28 18.37 20.33
N VAL A 63 -9.03 19.56 20.84
CA VAL A 63 -8.36 19.77 22.15
C VAL A 63 -9.37 19.60 23.26
N GLN A 64 -9.23 18.56 24.04
CA GLN A 64 -10.07 18.25 25.18
C GLN A 64 -9.37 18.50 26.50
N SER A 65 -10.14 18.69 27.56
CA SER A 65 -9.61 18.85 28.94
C SER A 65 -10.15 17.72 29.81
N ARG A 66 -9.24 17.14 30.60
CA ARG A 66 -9.57 16.15 31.63
C ARG A 66 -9.46 16.75 33.01
N LYS A 67 -10.46 16.48 33.84
CA LYS A 67 -10.46 16.83 35.29
C LYS A 67 -10.32 15.55 36.11
N GLY A 68 -9.89 15.63 37.32
CA GLY A 68 -9.81 14.51 38.26
C GLY A 68 -8.39 13.99 38.47
N ARG A 69 -8.20 12.67 38.52
CA ARG A 69 -6.95 12.01 38.95
C ARG A 69 -5.72 12.31 38.06
N SER A 70 -5.92 12.64 36.80
CA SER A 70 -4.85 13.02 35.86
C SER A 70 -5.34 14.21 35.04
N PRO A 71 -5.30 15.44 35.61
CA PRO A 71 -5.83 16.61 34.95
C PRO A 71 -4.88 17.09 33.84
N GLY A 72 -5.43 17.59 32.74
CA GLY A 72 -4.63 18.14 31.65
C GLY A 72 -5.41 18.28 30.37
N TRP A 73 -4.69 18.58 29.30
CA TRP A 73 -5.18 18.80 27.96
C TRP A 73 -4.65 17.74 27.05
N PHE A 74 -5.46 17.27 26.11
CA PHE A 74 -5.08 16.25 25.14
C PHE A 74 -5.84 16.41 23.84
N VAL A 75 -5.35 15.80 22.76
CA VAL A 75 -6.04 15.67 21.50
C VAL A 75 -6.88 14.39 21.55
N GLY A 76 -8.20 14.53 21.51
CA GLY A 76 -9.14 13.41 21.52
C GLY A 76 -9.19 12.74 20.16
N ARG A 77 -9.85 13.38 19.18
CA ARG A 77 -9.99 12.84 17.83
C ARG A 77 -8.76 13.14 16.99
N ARG A 78 -8.25 12.11 16.32
CA ARG A 78 -7.17 12.19 15.33
C ARG A 78 -7.68 11.81 13.96
N GLU A 79 -6.89 12.12 12.93
CA GLU A 79 -7.20 11.73 11.55
C GLU A 79 -7.31 10.20 11.39
N PHE A 80 -6.41 9.47 12.08
CA PHE A 80 -6.44 8.01 12.17
C PHE A 80 -6.62 7.56 13.62
N GLU A 81 -7.45 6.55 13.81
CA GLU A 81 -7.55 5.83 15.07
C GLU A 81 -6.36 4.86 15.25
N LEU A 82 -6.03 4.54 16.49
CA LEU A 82 -4.92 3.63 16.79
C LEU A 82 -5.08 2.23 16.15
N PRO A 83 -6.28 1.61 16.12
CA PRO A 83 -6.50 0.35 15.40
C PRO A 83 -6.23 0.45 13.90
N GLU A 84 -6.61 1.55 13.25
CA GLU A 84 -6.36 1.79 11.84
C GLU A 84 -4.85 1.89 11.54
N LEU A 85 -4.12 2.63 12.37
CA LEU A 85 -2.65 2.71 12.26
C LEU A 85 -1.99 1.35 12.47
N LYS A 86 -2.48 0.52 13.40
CA LYS A 86 -1.99 -0.85 13.58
C LYS A 86 -2.17 -1.68 12.31
N LEU A 87 -3.35 -1.64 11.69
CA LEU A 87 -3.61 -2.34 10.42
C LEU A 87 -2.68 -1.85 9.30
N LEU A 88 -2.48 -0.53 9.17
CA LEU A 88 -1.56 0.02 8.17
C LEU A 88 -0.12 -0.43 8.39
N VAL A 89 0.35 -0.45 9.64
CA VAL A 89 1.68 -0.97 10.00
C VAL A 89 1.81 -2.44 9.65
N ASP A 90 0.80 -3.26 9.97
CA ASP A 90 0.79 -4.69 9.67
C ASP A 90 0.81 -4.96 8.16
N VAL A 91 0.05 -4.21 7.36
CA VAL A 91 0.08 -4.29 5.88
C VAL A 91 1.46 -3.94 5.33
N VAL A 92 2.09 -2.85 5.80
CA VAL A 92 3.44 -2.47 5.39
C VAL A 92 4.47 -3.52 5.82
N GLN A 93 4.34 -4.04 7.04
CA GLN A 93 5.25 -5.04 7.59
C GLN A 93 5.13 -6.37 6.85
N SER A 94 3.92 -6.81 6.55
CA SER A 94 3.64 -8.08 5.89
C SER A 94 3.93 -8.06 4.39
N SER A 95 3.95 -6.90 3.74
CA SER A 95 4.16 -6.78 2.30
C SER A 95 5.54 -7.31 1.88
N ARG A 96 5.56 -8.30 0.96
CA ARG A 96 6.78 -8.79 0.32
C ARG A 96 7.34 -7.83 -0.71
N PHE A 97 6.45 -7.03 -1.30
CA PHE A 97 6.78 -6.09 -2.36
C PHE A 97 7.66 -4.94 -1.88
N ILE A 98 7.50 -4.48 -0.63
CA ILE A 98 8.23 -3.35 -0.08
C ILE A 98 9.54 -3.86 0.56
N THR A 99 10.68 -3.23 0.24
CA THR A 99 11.97 -3.58 0.86
C THR A 99 11.94 -3.31 2.37
N ARG A 100 12.78 -4.02 3.13
CA ARG A 100 12.87 -3.82 4.58
C ARG A 100 13.14 -2.36 4.96
N LYS A 101 14.12 -1.73 4.30
CA LYS A 101 14.49 -0.32 4.52
C LYS A 101 13.31 0.63 4.27
N LYS A 102 12.56 0.40 3.20
CA LYS A 102 11.39 1.22 2.87
C LYS A 102 10.23 0.97 3.82
N SER A 103 10.00 -0.27 4.25
CA SER A 103 9.01 -0.59 5.29
C SER A 103 9.30 0.16 6.58
N ASP A 104 10.54 0.09 7.08
CA ASP A 104 10.94 0.81 8.30
C ASP A 104 10.74 2.33 8.18
N ALA A 105 11.01 2.89 6.99
CA ALA A 105 10.79 4.31 6.73
C ALA A 105 9.29 4.70 6.70
N LEU A 106 8.44 3.85 6.12
CA LEU A 106 6.99 4.06 6.07
C LEU A 106 6.37 3.92 7.47
N ILE A 107 6.77 2.90 8.22
CA ILE A 107 6.29 2.67 9.60
C ILE A 107 6.61 3.89 10.48
N ARG A 108 7.83 4.44 10.41
CA ARG A 108 8.15 5.67 11.15
C ARG A 108 7.26 6.87 10.78
N LYS A 109 6.83 6.97 9.53
CA LYS A 109 5.87 8.01 9.11
C LYS A 109 4.48 7.77 9.70
N LEU A 110 4.02 6.51 9.73
CA LEU A 110 2.76 6.13 10.36
C LEU A 110 2.80 6.37 11.87
N GLU A 111 3.91 6.03 12.54
CA GLU A 111 4.13 6.33 13.96
C GLU A 111 4.01 7.84 14.25
N GLY A 112 4.45 8.70 13.33
CA GLY A 112 4.32 10.16 13.45
C GLY A 112 2.88 10.70 13.40
N LEU A 113 1.90 9.88 13.00
CA LEU A 113 0.47 10.24 13.01
C LEU A 113 -0.20 9.99 14.39
N ALA A 114 0.45 9.24 15.25
CA ALA A 114 0.02 8.94 16.61
C ALA A 114 0.73 9.81 17.66
N SER A 115 0.28 9.76 18.92
CA SER A 115 1.08 10.29 20.03
C SER A 115 2.35 9.45 20.24
N SER A 116 3.37 10.01 20.86
CA SER A 116 4.60 9.27 21.21
C SER A 116 4.33 8.05 22.11
N HIS A 117 3.25 8.07 22.87
CA HIS A 117 2.82 6.96 23.72
C HIS A 117 2.15 5.87 22.89
N GLN A 118 1.23 6.23 22.01
CA GLN A 118 0.57 5.31 21.09
C GLN A 118 1.55 4.74 20.05
N ALA A 119 2.50 5.53 19.55
CA ALA A 119 3.53 5.09 18.60
C ALA A 119 4.35 3.90 19.13
N ARG A 120 4.60 3.83 20.44
CA ARG A 120 5.26 2.65 21.03
C ARG A 120 4.45 1.38 20.91
N GLN A 121 3.11 1.47 20.86
CA GLN A 121 2.23 0.33 20.66
C GLN A 121 2.18 -0.14 19.20
N LEU A 122 2.59 0.73 18.25
CA LEU A 122 2.70 0.38 16.83
C LEU A 122 3.97 -0.43 16.54
N GLN A 123 4.92 -0.49 17.49
CA GLN A 123 6.17 -1.23 17.30
C GLN A 123 5.92 -2.74 17.38
N ARG A 124 6.14 -3.41 16.25
CA ARG A 124 6.29 -4.86 16.01
C ARG A 124 5.49 -5.81 16.92
N GLN A 125 4.22 -5.91 16.69
CA GLN A 125 3.40 -6.97 17.31
C GLN A 125 3.16 -8.16 16.35
N VAL A 126 3.27 -7.96 15.04
CA VAL A 126 3.06 -9.02 14.04
C VAL A 126 4.40 -9.48 13.48
N TYR A 127 4.78 -10.70 13.80
CA TYR A 127 5.92 -11.39 13.20
C TYR A 127 5.43 -12.20 11.99
N VAL A 128 5.79 -11.76 10.79
CA VAL A 128 5.51 -12.53 9.58
C VAL A 128 6.63 -13.53 9.38
N SER A 129 6.38 -14.80 9.77
CA SER A 129 7.34 -15.90 9.64
C SER A 129 7.69 -16.16 8.18
N GLY A 130 9.00 -16.30 7.87
CA GLY A 130 9.48 -16.80 6.57
C GLY A 130 9.32 -15.84 5.38
N ARG A 131 8.90 -14.58 5.55
CA ARG A 131 8.74 -13.65 4.43
C ARG A 131 10.04 -12.98 4.01
N VAL A 132 10.51 -13.35 2.83
CA VAL A 132 11.62 -12.66 2.15
C VAL A 132 11.07 -11.41 1.47
N LYS A 133 11.49 -10.23 1.92
CA LYS A 133 11.13 -8.94 1.30
C LYS A 133 11.88 -8.72 -0.01
N ALA A 134 11.31 -7.91 -0.90
CA ALA A 134 11.94 -7.53 -2.16
C ALA A 134 13.32 -6.88 -1.95
N MET A 135 14.24 -7.18 -2.85
CA MET A 135 15.59 -6.60 -2.85
C MET A 135 15.69 -5.36 -3.76
N ASN A 136 14.72 -5.15 -4.64
CA ASN A 136 14.74 -4.06 -5.60
C ASN A 136 14.12 -2.79 -5.03
N GLU A 137 14.92 -1.83 -4.60
CA GLU A 137 14.43 -0.55 -4.08
C GLU A 137 13.79 0.35 -5.14
N SER A 138 14.04 0.12 -6.44
CA SER A 138 13.45 0.91 -7.53
C SER A 138 11.98 0.59 -7.79
N ILE A 139 11.46 -0.47 -7.20
CA ILE A 139 10.07 -0.94 -7.37
C ILE A 139 9.03 0.15 -7.14
N TYR A 140 9.21 0.96 -6.11
CA TYR A 140 8.33 2.05 -5.75
C TYR A 140 8.24 3.09 -6.89
N TYR A 141 9.40 3.49 -7.45
CA TYR A 141 9.46 4.42 -8.57
C TYR A 141 8.98 3.78 -9.89
N ASN A 142 9.16 2.46 -10.03
CA ASN A 142 8.64 1.74 -11.18
C ASN A 142 7.12 1.77 -11.23
N VAL A 143 6.46 1.52 -10.09
CA VAL A 143 4.99 1.58 -9.98
C VAL A 143 4.48 2.98 -10.31
N ASP A 144 5.10 4.03 -9.79
CA ASP A 144 4.74 5.43 -10.04
C ASP A 144 4.84 5.77 -11.55
N LYS A 145 5.95 5.39 -12.20
CA LYS A 145 6.12 5.56 -13.65
C LYS A 145 5.06 4.81 -14.46
N LEU A 146 4.69 3.61 -14.02
CA LEU A 146 3.65 2.82 -14.69
C LEU A 146 2.28 3.46 -14.54
N HIS A 147 1.93 3.99 -13.36
CA HIS A 147 0.71 4.77 -13.19
C HIS A 147 0.69 6.01 -14.09
N THR A 148 1.81 6.73 -14.20
CA THR A 148 1.95 7.87 -15.10
C THR A 148 1.70 7.46 -16.56
N ALA A 149 2.31 6.36 -17.01
CA ALA A 149 2.13 5.85 -18.38
C ALA A 149 0.69 5.41 -18.65
N LEU A 150 0.06 4.73 -17.70
CA LEU A 150 -1.35 4.31 -17.77
C LEU A 150 -2.29 5.52 -17.88
N SER A 151 -2.14 6.50 -16.99
CA SER A 151 -2.97 7.70 -16.99
C SER A 151 -2.81 8.54 -18.26
N ALA A 152 -1.57 8.62 -18.77
CA ALA A 152 -1.26 9.36 -20.01
C ALA A 152 -1.56 8.56 -21.28
N ARG A 153 -1.96 7.29 -21.19
CA ARG A 153 -2.14 6.36 -22.33
C ARG A 153 -0.92 6.35 -23.25
N LYS A 154 0.27 6.18 -22.67
CA LYS A 154 1.55 6.18 -23.39
C LYS A 154 2.22 4.82 -23.33
N SER A 155 2.93 4.49 -24.42
CA SER A 155 3.81 3.33 -24.47
C SER A 155 5.04 3.53 -23.60
N ILE A 156 5.64 2.44 -23.16
CA ILE A 156 6.85 2.43 -22.35
C ILE A 156 7.92 1.55 -22.96
N THR A 157 9.17 1.81 -22.58
CA THR A 157 10.25 0.86 -22.78
C THR A 157 10.91 0.53 -21.46
N PHE A 158 11.42 -0.69 -21.31
CA PHE A 158 12.12 -1.11 -20.11
C PHE A 158 13.07 -2.28 -20.43
N ARG A 159 13.98 -2.60 -19.48
CA ARG A 159 14.78 -3.83 -19.47
C ARG A 159 14.19 -4.80 -18.47
N TYR A 160 14.21 -6.10 -18.78
CA TYR A 160 13.65 -7.14 -17.92
C TYR A 160 14.74 -8.10 -17.49
N PHE A 161 14.80 -8.44 -16.20
CA PHE A 161 15.87 -9.26 -15.64
C PHE A 161 15.35 -10.36 -14.73
N ASP A 162 16.16 -11.39 -14.57
CA ASP A 162 16.07 -12.39 -13.50
C ASP A 162 17.28 -12.27 -12.57
N TYR A 163 17.25 -12.94 -11.43
CA TYR A 163 18.42 -13.09 -10.56
C TYR A 163 19.07 -14.44 -10.81
N ASP A 164 20.40 -14.45 -10.87
CA ASP A 164 21.19 -15.68 -10.84
C ASP A 164 21.31 -16.24 -9.40
N MET A 165 21.97 -17.37 -9.24
CA MET A 165 22.23 -18.00 -7.95
C MET A 165 23.09 -17.12 -7.00
N HIS A 166 23.82 -16.15 -7.52
CA HIS A 166 24.64 -15.19 -6.78
C HIS A 166 23.90 -13.87 -6.50
N ARG A 167 22.60 -13.80 -6.83
CA ARG A 167 21.74 -12.61 -6.70
C ARG A 167 22.14 -11.45 -7.62
N ASN A 168 22.88 -11.69 -8.70
CA ASN A 168 23.14 -10.68 -9.71
C ASN A 168 21.97 -10.60 -10.68
N LYS A 169 21.72 -9.40 -11.21
CA LYS A 169 20.70 -9.18 -12.24
C LYS A 169 21.21 -9.69 -13.59
N VAL A 170 20.51 -10.64 -14.18
CA VAL A 170 20.76 -11.15 -15.52
C VAL A 170 19.64 -10.64 -16.43
N PHE A 171 19.95 -9.75 -17.35
CA PHE A 171 18.98 -9.18 -18.25
C PHE A 171 18.59 -10.16 -19.35
N ARG A 172 17.27 -10.34 -19.54
CA ARG A 172 16.72 -11.13 -20.65
C ARG A 172 16.99 -10.46 -22.00
N ARG A 173 16.92 -11.22 -23.08
CA ARG A 173 17.13 -10.74 -24.46
C ARG A 173 18.45 -9.97 -24.62
N GLU A 174 19.53 -10.44 -23.99
CA GLU A 174 20.85 -9.78 -24.04
C GLU A 174 20.81 -8.30 -23.61
N GLY A 175 19.87 -7.95 -22.72
CA GLY A 175 19.68 -6.59 -22.25
C GLY A 175 18.91 -5.67 -23.21
N ARG A 176 18.36 -6.19 -24.31
CA ARG A 176 17.51 -5.39 -25.21
C ARG A 176 16.25 -4.92 -24.50
N ARG A 177 15.78 -3.73 -24.87
CA ARG A 177 14.60 -3.13 -24.29
C ARG A 177 13.32 -3.80 -24.84
N TYR A 178 12.38 -3.99 -23.96
CA TYR A 178 10.99 -4.30 -24.29
C TYR A 178 10.27 -3.00 -24.62
N ALA A 179 9.44 -2.99 -25.64
CA ALA A 179 8.53 -1.91 -25.99
C ALA A 179 7.11 -2.42 -25.84
N VAL A 180 6.34 -1.83 -24.94
CA VAL A 180 4.99 -2.28 -24.62
C VAL A 180 4.04 -1.11 -24.37
N SER A 181 2.76 -1.34 -24.55
CA SER A 181 1.68 -0.41 -24.26
C SER A 181 0.94 -0.85 -23.00
N PRO A 182 1.04 -0.12 -21.86
CA PRO A 182 0.40 -0.46 -20.59
C PRO A 182 -1.12 -0.43 -20.68
N TYR A 183 -1.79 -1.47 -20.15
CA TYR A 183 -3.25 -1.55 -20.01
C TYR A 183 -3.71 -1.53 -18.56
N GLY A 184 -2.94 -2.10 -17.65
CA GLY A 184 -3.25 -2.06 -16.22
C GLY A 184 -2.19 -2.68 -15.34
N LEU A 185 -2.38 -2.51 -14.04
CA LEU A 185 -1.59 -3.17 -13.01
C LEU A 185 -2.47 -4.16 -12.25
N ILE A 186 -1.99 -5.37 -12.07
CA ILE A 186 -2.62 -6.41 -11.27
C ILE A 186 -1.77 -6.64 -10.02
N TRP A 187 -2.43 -6.69 -8.87
CA TRP A 187 -1.84 -7.19 -7.64
C TRP A 187 -2.18 -8.67 -7.47
N ASN A 188 -1.19 -9.55 -7.61
CA ASN A 188 -1.38 -10.98 -7.47
C ASN A 188 -0.23 -11.60 -6.69
N SER A 189 -0.55 -12.47 -5.71
CA SER A 189 0.44 -13.18 -4.89
C SER A 189 1.53 -12.24 -4.35
N GLU A 190 1.11 -11.09 -3.83
CA GLU A 190 1.98 -10.06 -3.23
C GLU A 190 2.99 -9.41 -4.19
N ASN A 191 2.72 -9.45 -5.49
CA ASN A 191 3.51 -8.76 -6.51
C ASN A 191 2.63 -7.92 -7.43
N TYR A 192 3.18 -6.81 -7.91
CA TYR A 192 2.59 -6.08 -9.03
C TYR A 192 2.98 -6.72 -10.34
N TYR A 193 2.00 -6.88 -11.20
CA TYR A 193 2.17 -7.29 -12.59
C TYR A 193 1.63 -6.19 -13.51
N LEU A 194 2.45 -5.76 -14.44
CA LEU A 194 2.02 -4.91 -15.54
C LEU A 194 1.38 -5.79 -16.60
N VAL A 195 0.12 -5.57 -16.92
CA VAL A 195 -0.51 -6.12 -18.12
C VAL A 195 -0.34 -5.10 -19.24
N ALA A 196 0.23 -5.53 -20.35
CA ALA A 196 0.56 -4.65 -21.46
C ALA A 196 0.51 -5.39 -22.80
N TYR A 197 0.17 -4.66 -23.85
CA TYR A 197 0.31 -5.11 -25.22
C TYR A 197 1.79 -5.07 -25.62
N ASP A 198 2.37 -6.23 -25.91
CA ASP A 198 3.75 -6.35 -26.43
C ASP A 198 3.74 -6.00 -27.92
N ILE A 199 4.31 -4.84 -28.26
CA ILE A 199 4.31 -4.30 -29.63
C ILE A 199 5.04 -5.25 -30.60
N SER A 200 6.10 -5.93 -30.13
CA SER A 200 6.89 -6.82 -30.96
C SER A 200 6.17 -8.16 -31.27
N ASN A 201 5.42 -8.68 -30.31
CA ASN A 201 4.72 -9.96 -30.44
C ASN A 201 3.24 -9.80 -30.80
N GLN A 202 2.71 -8.57 -30.73
CA GLN A 202 1.32 -8.22 -31.02
C GLN A 202 0.29 -8.99 -30.17
N GLU A 203 0.60 -9.22 -28.90
CA GLU A 203 -0.25 -9.94 -27.94
C GLU A 203 -0.22 -9.31 -26.54
N MET A 204 -1.24 -9.60 -25.74
CA MET A 204 -1.27 -9.19 -24.34
C MET A 204 -0.32 -10.06 -23.52
N ARG A 205 0.54 -9.41 -22.75
CA ARG A 205 1.49 -10.05 -21.85
C ARG A 205 1.45 -9.40 -20.48
N HIS A 206 1.98 -10.10 -19.50
CA HIS A 206 2.19 -9.53 -18.16
C HIS A 206 3.64 -9.64 -17.71
N TYR A 207 4.08 -8.65 -16.96
CA TYR A 207 5.46 -8.52 -16.51
C TYR A 207 5.48 -8.21 -15.02
N ARG A 208 6.29 -8.92 -14.25
CA ARG A 208 6.49 -8.60 -12.83
C ARG A 208 7.24 -7.27 -12.72
N VAL A 209 6.66 -6.32 -11.98
CA VAL A 209 7.21 -4.96 -11.86
C VAL A 209 8.54 -4.94 -11.10
N ASP A 210 8.75 -5.87 -10.17
CA ASP A 210 10.00 -6.02 -9.42
C ASP A 210 11.18 -6.50 -10.28
N LYS A 211 10.90 -7.07 -11.47
CA LYS A 211 11.89 -7.50 -12.46
C LYS A 211 12.10 -6.50 -13.61
N MET A 212 11.43 -5.36 -13.55
CA MET A 212 11.58 -4.29 -14.54
C MET A 212 12.66 -3.31 -14.09
N ALA A 213 13.48 -2.86 -15.03
CA ALA A 213 14.50 -1.86 -14.81
C ALA A 213 14.47 -0.80 -15.92
N GLU A 214 14.92 0.41 -15.60
CA GLU A 214 15.09 1.50 -16.55
C GLU A 214 13.79 1.81 -17.34
N ILE A 215 12.65 1.85 -16.65
CA ILE A 215 11.37 2.19 -17.28
C ILE A 215 11.41 3.63 -17.79
N VAL A 216 11.09 3.81 -19.07
CA VAL A 216 10.97 5.10 -19.74
C VAL A 216 9.58 5.17 -20.35
N VAL A 217 8.82 6.19 -19.97
CA VAL A 217 7.57 6.55 -20.64
C VAL A 217 7.93 7.26 -21.95
N THR A 218 7.43 6.72 -23.06
CA THR A 218 7.72 7.27 -24.39
C THR A 218 6.75 8.40 -24.74
N GLY A 219 7.05 9.15 -25.81
CA GLY A 219 6.09 10.10 -26.38
C GLY A 219 4.96 9.43 -27.19
N LEU A 220 5.09 8.12 -27.51
CA LEU A 220 4.18 7.40 -28.37
C LEU A 220 2.87 7.06 -27.67
N PRO A 221 1.72 7.11 -28.36
CA PRO A 221 0.45 6.68 -27.81
C PRO A 221 0.45 5.18 -27.52
N ARG A 222 -0.53 4.73 -26.72
CA ARG A 222 -0.78 3.32 -26.44
C ARG A 222 -1.26 2.64 -27.73
N GLU A 223 -0.71 1.47 -28.04
CA GLU A 223 -1.09 0.63 -29.16
C GLU A 223 -1.93 -0.57 -28.68
N GLY A 224 -2.59 -1.26 -29.63
CA GLY A 224 -3.36 -2.48 -29.41
C GLY A 224 -4.84 -2.25 -29.06
N GLU A 225 -5.33 -1.02 -29.05
CA GLU A 225 -6.75 -0.72 -28.76
C GLU A 225 -7.69 -1.23 -29.85
N ASP A 226 -7.24 -1.29 -31.09
CA ASP A 226 -7.96 -1.87 -32.23
C ASP A 226 -8.16 -3.39 -32.09
N ARG A 227 -7.19 -4.08 -31.49
CA ARG A 227 -7.24 -5.53 -31.27
C ARG A 227 -7.92 -5.93 -29.97
N TYR A 228 -7.82 -5.07 -28.97
CA TYR A 228 -8.30 -5.31 -27.62
C TYR A 228 -9.18 -4.11 -27.16
N PRO A 229 -10.30 -3.84 -27.87
CA PRO A 229 -11.27 -2.87 -27.41
C PRO A 229 -11.84 -3.36 -26.09
N ASP A 230 -12.03 -2.45 -25.13
CA ASP A 230 -12.62 -2.74 -23.81
C ASP A 230 -11.93 -3.87 -23.03
N PHE A 231 -10.59 -3.99 -23.16
CA PHE A 231 -9.81 -5.03 -22.48
C PHE A 231 -9.98 -4.96 -20.96
N ASP A 232 -10.58 -6.01 -20.40
CA ASP A 232 -10.78 -6.15 -18.96
C ASP A 232 -9.54 -6.76 -18.27
N VAL A 233 -8.81 -5.88 -17.58
CA VAL A 233 -7.60 -6.25 -16.82
C VAL A 233 -7.93 -7.16 -15.64
N ALA A 234 -9.11 -7.00 -15.01
CA ALA A 234 -9.52 -7.81 -13.87
C ALA A 234 -9.86 -9.24 -14.32
N ALA A 235 -10.68 -9.38 -15.37
CA ALA A 235 -10.98 -10.67 -15.97
C ALA A 235 -9.71 -11.39 -16.46
N TYR A 236 -8.77 -10.66 -17.07
CA TYR A 236 -7.48 -11.22 -17.45
C TYR A 236 -6.73 -11.79 -16.23
N GLY A 237 -6.70 -11.08 -15.12
CA GLY A 237 -6.01 -11.52 -13.90
C GLY A 237 -6.65 -12.75 -13.24
N GLN A 238 -7.99 -12.85 -13.28
CA GLN A 238 -8.74 -13.98 -12.71
C GLN A 238 -8.45 -15.30 -13.41
N LYS A 239 -8.28 -15.28 -14.75
CA LYS A 239 -7.97 -16.48 -15.54
C LYS A 239 -6.59 -17.07 -15.26
N HIS A 240 -5.64 -16.24 -14.77
CA HIS A 240 -4.24 -16.65 -14.58
C HIS A 240 -3.94 -17.06 -13.14
N PHE A 241 -3.53 -18.29 -12.93
CA PHE A 241 -3.02 -18.76 -11.65
C PHE A 241 -1.58 -18.27 -11.44
N GLY A 242 -1.40 -17.45 -10.39
CA GLY A 242 -0.09 -16.88 -10.06
C GLY A 242 0.53 -16.04 -11.18
N MET A 243 -0.29 -15.57 -12.15
CA MET A 243 0.17 -14.86 -13.35
C MET A 243 1.15 -15.69 -14.21
N TYR A 244 0.90 -16.98 -14.34
CA TYR A 244 1.62 -17.84 -15.27
C TYR A 244 0.90 -17.92 -16.61
N SER A 245 1.67 -17.88 -17.68
CA SER A 245 1.15 -18.04 -19.05
C SER A 245 0.87 -19.50 -19.37
N GLY A 246 -0.06 -19.74 -20.27
CA GLY A 246 -0.47 -21.04 -20.76
C GLY A 246 -1.56 -20.90 -21.82
N GLU A 247 -2.17 -22.00 -22.21
CA GLU A 247 -3.30 -22.03 -23.15
C GLU A 247 -4.60 -21.70 -22.41
N GLU A 248 -5.42 -20.82 -22.95
CA GLU A 248 -6.75 -20.52 -22.42
C GLU A 248 -7.74 -21.61 -22.82
N ALA A 249 -8.44 -22.16 -21.84
CA ALA A 249 -9.42 -23.22 -22.05
C ALA A 249 -10.64 -23.03 -21.13
N SER A 250 -11.79 -23.55 -21.59
CA SER A 250 -12.97 -23.71 -20.73
C SER A 250 -12.81 -25.00 -19.93
N VAL A 251 -12.66 -24.87 -18.62
CA VAL A 251 -12.41 -26.00 -17.70
C VAL A 251 -13.64 -26.25 -16.85
N THR A 252 -14.13 -27.49 -16.85
CA THR A 252 -15.18 -27.93 -15.92
C THR A 252 -14.54 -28.73 -14.80
N LEU A 253 -14.70 -28.23 -13.56
CA LEU A 253 -14.24 -28.89 -12.34
C LEU A 253 -15.42 -29.58 -11.67
N ARG A 254 -15.22 -30.82 -11.27
CA ARG A 254 -16.13 -31.55 -10.39
C ARG A 254 -15.58 -31.49 -8.97
N CYS A 255 -16.32 -30.89 -8.07
CA CYS A 255 -15.89 -30.62 -6.70
C CYS A 255 -16.84 -31.25 -5.67
N ARG A 256 -16.32 -31.59 -4.50
CA ARG A 256 -17.16 -31.99 -3.37
C ARG A 256 -17.89 -30.77 -2.77
N SER A 257 -19.11 -30.95 -2.26
CA SER A 257 -19.97 -29.86 -1.76
C SER A 257 -19.27 -28.96 -0.75
N HIS A 258 -18.42 -29.51 0.13
CA HIS A 258 -17.67 -28.73 1.12
C HIS A 258 -16.60 -27.80 0.52
N MET A 259 -16.24 -27.98 -0.76
CA MET A 259 -15.28 -27.12 -1.47
C MET A 259 -15.91 -25.85 -2.07
N ALA A 260 -17.23 -25.66 -1.93
CA ALA A 260 -17.93 -24.50 -2.49
C ALA A 260 -17.31 -23.17 -2.04
N GLY A 261 -16.98 -23.04 -0.74
CA GLY A 261 -16.31 -21.85 -0.20
C GLY A 261 -14.95 -21.59 -0.88
N VAL A 262 -14.15 -22.64 -1.11
CA VAL A 262 -12.84 -22.51 -1.79
C VAL A 262 -12.99 -22.02 -3.23
N VAL A 263 -14.02 -22.48 -3.93
CA VAL A 263 -14.32 -22.01 -5.29
C VAL A 263 -14.74 -20.55 -5.28
N TRP A 264 -15.65 -20.14 -4.38
CA TRP A 264 -16.08 -18.75 -4.26
C TRP A 264 -14.95 -17.82 -3.81
N ASP A 265 -14.13 -18.24 -2.85
CA ASP A 265 -12.96 -17.45 -2.42
C ASP A 265 -11.96 -17.21 -3.55
N ARG A 266 -11.86 -18.17 -4.47
CA ARG A 266 -10.90 -18.08 -5.58
C ARG A 266 -11.44 -17.35 -6.80
N PHE A 267 -12.70 -17.59 -7.18
CA PHE A 267 -13.28 -17.15 -8.45
C PHE A 267 -14.37 -16.09 -8.31
N GLY A 268 -14.79 -15.79 -7.08
CA GLY A 268 -15.85 -14.83 -6.79
C GLY A 268 -17.20 -15.48 -6.53
N GLN A 269 -18.09 -14.74 -5.88
CA GLN A 269 -19.43 -15.24 -5.48
C GLN A 269 -20.40 -15.34 -6.67
N ASP A 270 -20.11 -14.69 -7.78
CA ASP A 270 -20.94 -14.70 -8.99
C ASP A 270 -20.80 -15.98 -9.82
N VAL A 271 -19.87 -16.86 -9.42
CA VAL A 271 -19.64 -18.12 -10.11
C VAL A 271 -20.78 -19.10 -9.86
N ILE A 272 -21.36 -19.63 -10.95
CA ILE A 272 -22.49 -20.57 -10.87
C ILE A 272 -21.96 -21.97 -10.57
N LEU A 273 -22.34 -22.50 -9.42
CA LEU A 273 -22.14 -23.90 -9.06
C LEU A 273 -23.38 -24.71 -9.46
N VAL A 274 -23.18 -25.75 -10.26
CA VAL A 274 -24.26 -26.62 -10.71
C VAL A 274 -24.24 -27.91 -9.88
N PRO A 275 -25.22 -28.14 -8.97
CA PRO A 275 -25.30 -29.38 -8.20
C PRO A 275 -25.44 -30.61 -9.15
N GLU A 276 -24.67 -31.64 -8.87
CA GLU A 276 -24.72 -32.92 -9.63
C GLU A 276 -25.43 -34.01 -8.81
N ASP A 277 -25.08 -34.07 -7.52
CA ASP A 277 -25.69 -34.96 -6.53
C ASP A 277 -25.63 -34.32 -5.10
N GLU A 278 -25.94 -35.06 -4.03
CA GLU A 278 -25.90 -34.56 -2.66
C GLU A 278 -24.49 -34.15 -2.21
N ASP A 279 -23.46 -34.79 -2.75
CA ASP A 279 -22.07 -34.62 -2.34
C ASP A 279 -21.21 -33.81 -3.32
N HIS A 280 -21.71 -33.59 -4.54
CA HIS A 280 -20.89 -32.99 -5.61
C HIS A 280 -21.61 -31.87 -6.38
N PHE A 281 -20.80 -30.94 -6.88
CA PHE A 281 -21.21 -29.93 -7.84
C PHE A 281 -20.17 -29.79 -8.97
N THR A 282 -20.57 -29.21 -10.08
CA THR A 282 -19.68 -28.82 -11.16
C THR A 282 -19.62 -27.31 -11.30
N VAL A 283 -18.49 -26.81 -11.79
CA VAL A 283 -18.27 -25.41 -12.11
C VAL A 283 -17.46 -25.32 -13.40
N THR A 284 -17.90 -24.49 -14.35
CA THR A 284 -17.20 -24.28 -15.62
C THR A 284 -16.62 -22.88 -15.66
N LEU A 285 -15.33 -22.79 -15.90
CA LEU A 285 -14.54 -21.55 -15.80
C LEU A 285 -13.61 -21.38 -17.00
N PRO A 286 -13.48 -20.16 -17.56
CA PRO A 286 -12.44 -19.86 -18.54
C PRO A 286 -11.12 -19.66 -17.78
N LEU A 287 -10.15 -20.54 -17.96
CA LEU A 287 -8.88 -20.54 -17.24
C LEU A 287 -7.69 -20.69 -18.17
N VAL A 288 -6.53 -20.23 -17.72
CA VAL A 288 -5.25 -20.47 -18.36
C VAL A 288 -4.62 -21.72 -17.76
N LEU A 289 -4.46 -22.75 -18.58
CA LEU A 289 -3.81 -24.01 -18.17
C LEU A 289 -2.33 -23.75 -17.92
N SER A 290 -1.93 -23.89 -16.66
CA SER A 290 -0.55 -23.65 -16.23
C SER A 290 -0.15 -24.64 -15.15
N PRO A 291 1.15 -24.88 -14.92
CA PRO A 291 1.60 -25.74 -13.82
C PRO A 291 1.04 -25.30 -12.46
N GLN A 292 0.81 -24.00 -12.25
CA GLN A 292 0.24 -23.47 -11.02
C GLN A 292 -1.24 -23.80 -10.88
N PHE A 293 -1.99 -23.81 -11.97
CA PHE A 293 -3.37 -24.28 -11.96
C PHE A 293 -3.44 -25.76 -11.56
N PHE A 294 -2.63 -26.61 -12.18
CA PHE A 294 -2.58 -28.04 -11.83
C PHE A 294 -2.07 -28.29 -10.42
N GLY A 295 -1.19 -27.44 -9.90
CA GLY A 295 -0.73 -27.52 -8.49
C GLY A 295 -1.75 -27.03 -7.47
N TRP A 296 -2.78 -26.32 -7.91
CA TRP A 296 -3.87 -25.86 -7.06
C TRP A 296 -4.98 -26.92 -6.93
N LEU A 297 -5.21 -27.74 -8.00
CA LEU A 297 -6.14 -28.86 -7.99
C LEU A 297 -5.72 -29.95 -6.99
#